data_f25cfebd2892c2b2ba1c24fec7e98b58
#
_entry.id   f25cfebd2892c2b2ba1c24fec7e98b58
#
_cell.length_a   1.000
_cell.length_b   1.000
_cell.length_c   1.000
_cell.angle_alpha   90.00
_cell.angle_beta   90.00
_cell.angle_gamma   90.00
#
_symmetry.space_group_name_H-M   'P 1'
#
loop_
_entity.id
_entity.type
_entity.pdbx_description
1 polymer ?
#
loop_
_entity_poly.entity_id
_entity_poly.type
_entity_poly.pdbx_seq_one_letter_code
_entity_poly.pdbx_strand_id
1 'polypeptide(L)'
;MPVVDPAVTERLGTAHPLARHLSDFLTDLGNANASAHTIRAYRGDLLQFAAHHDGGIGDLSAVPVRAYLAEIAGLAPSTRKRKRAAVASFCRWAVRHDLLVANPMDKIDAIRVPRGLPRPAAAADVDRVLAAICSRRPRKDVPLDRLRDRVLFETAYVCGARAAEVCGLYVEDLDLRPDDEHVRIHGKGGTVRTVLLDDRGYVALLRLYLARVGYAAGPLFRASINGSGGPLSYDAAHHRWEGYCTAAGVVMDIHQLRHAHATELKMSGVASAASFGSWRERRGAGLQGQRGAGGEGAGAGRHAA
;
A
#
# COMPACT_ATOMS: atom_id res chain seq x y z
N MET A 1 -25.02 -26.08 -13.75
CA MET A 1 -23.65 -26.12 -14.34
C MET A 1 -22.78 -25.16 -13.60
N PRO A 2 -21.56 -25.51 -13.16
CA PRO A 2 -20.65 -24.52 -12.56
C PRO A 2 -20.36 -23.43 -13.58
N VAL A 3 -20.54 -22.19 -13.15
CA VAL A 3 -20.34 -21.00 -14.00
C VAL A 3 -18.84 -20.79 -14.17
N VAL A 4 -18.34 -20.95 -15.40
CA VAL A 4 -16.96 -20.62 -15.75
C VAL A 4 -16.80 -19.09 -15.62
N ASP A 5 -15.70 -18.64 -15.02
CA ASP A 5 -15.39 -17.21 -14.89
C ASP A 5 -15.49 -16.52 -16.26
N PRO A 6 -16.31 -15.46 -16.40
CA PRO A 6 -16.53 -14.82 -17.71
C PRO A 6 -15.25 -14.36 -18.40
N ALA A 7 -14.27 -13.85 -17.66
CA ALA A 7 -12.99 -13.39 -18.23
C ALA A 7 -12.11 -14.58 -18.69
N VAL A 8 -12.26 -15.77 -18.08
CA VAL A 8 -11.59 -16.99 -18.54
C VAL A 8 -12.22 -17.44 -19.86
N THR A 9 -13.54 -17.45 -19.93
CA THR A 9 -14.29 -17.82 -21.15
C THR A 9 -14.01 -16.87 -22.30
N GLU A 10 -14.00 -15.57 -22.04
CA GLU A 10 -13.74 -14.53 -23.06
C GLU A 10 -12.34 -14.69 -23.68
N ARG A 11 -11.33 -15.01 -22.88
CA ARG A 11 -9.95 -15.03 -23.34
C ARG A 11 -9.44 -16.37 -23.85
N LEU A 12 -9.92 -17.47 -23.31
CA LEU A 12 -9.50 -18.83 -23.68
C LEU A 12 -10.53 -19.60 -24.48
N GLY A 13 -11.81 -19.19 -24.44
CA GLY A 13 -12.93 -19.98 -24.91
C GLY A 13 -13.33 -21.09 -23.91
N THR A 14 -14.55 -21.57 -24.03
CA THR A 14 -15.10 -22.66 -23.19
C THR A 14 -14.47 -24.01 -23.47
N ALA A 15 -13.93 -24.20 -24.67
CA ALA A 15 -13.32 -25.45 -25.11
C ALA A 15 -11.88 -25.65 -24.65
N HIS A 16 -11.22 -24.61 -24.08
CA HIS A 16 -9.85 -24.70 -23.62
C HIS A 16 -9.72 -25.69 -22.44
N PRO A 17 -8.80 -26.68 -22.49
CA PRO A 17 -8.73 -27.74 -21.49
C PRO A 17 -8.55 -27.26 -20.04
N LEU A 18 -7.89 -26.11 -19.83
CA LEU A 18 -7.68 -25.54 -18.50
C LEU A 18 -8.78 -24.57 -18.06
N ALA A 19 -9.71 -24.16 -18.92
CA ALA A 19 -10.68 -23.08 -18.62
C ALA A 19 -11.49 -23.36 -17.35
N ARG A 20 -12.01 -24.58 -17.21
CA ARG A 20 -12.77 -25.00 -16.03
C ARG A 20 -11.90 -24.99 -14.77
N HIS A 21 -10.74 -25.60 -14.81
CA HIS A 21 -9.84 -25.72 -13.66
C HIS A 21 -9.33 -24.36 -13.18
N LEU A 22 -9.10 -23.41 -14.09
CA LEU A 22 -8.76 -22.03 -13.72
C LEU A 22 -9.91 -21.33 -13.03
N SER A 23 -11.14 -21.53 -13.51
CA SER A 23 -12.34 -20.94 -12.87
C SER A 23 -12.57 -21.50 -11.48
N ASP A 24 -12.44 -22.82 -11.30
CA ASP A 24 -12.57 -23.49 -10.00
C ASP A 24 -11.51 -22.97 -9.03
N PHE A 25 -10.26 -22.87 -9.46
CA PHE A 25 -9.15 -22.31 -8.67
C PHE A 25 -9.41 -20.85 -8.24
N LEU A 26 -9.89 -19.99 -9.15
CA LEU A 26 -10.19 -18.59 -8.84
C LEU A 26 -11.38 -18.47 -7.88
N THR A 27 -12.36 -19.35 -7.98
CA THR A 27 -13.49 -19.47 -7.05
C THR A 27 -12.98 -19.84 -5.65
N ASP A 28 -12.12 -20.86 -5.56
CA ASP A 28 -11.55 -21.29 -4.28
C ASP A 28 -10.66 -20.21 -3.63
N LEU A 29 -9.94 -19.43 -4.44
CA LEU A 29 -9.24 -18.25 -3.92
C LEU A 29 -10.21 -17.23 -3.32
N GLY A 30 -11.36 -17.02 -3.94
CA GLY A 30 -12.42 -16.16 -3.42
C GLY A 30 -12.98 -16.68 -2.09
N ASN A 31 -13.29 -17.97 -2.04
CA ASN A 31 -13.78 -18.66 -0.85
C ASN A 31 -12.76 -18.61 0.31
N ALA A 32 -11.46 -18.62 -0.02
CA ALA A 32 -10.36 -18.45 0.93
C ALA A 32 -10.10 -16.97 1.31
N ASN A 33 -11.03 -16.08 0.98
CA ASN A 33 -10.95 -14.63 1.28
C ASN A 33 -9.71 -13.93 0.70
N ALA A 34 -9.23 -14.40 -0.47
CA ALA A 34 -8.20 -13.68 -1.19
C ALA A 34 -8.73 -12.33 -1.70
N SER A 35 -7.89 -11.28 -1.65
CA SER A 35 -8.33 -9.96 -2.10
C SER A 35 -8.69 -9.96 -3.60
N ALA A 36 -9.67 -9.13 -4.00
CA ALA A 36 -10.06 -8.96 -5.40
C ALA A 36 -8.86 -8.60 -6.30
N HIS A 37 -7.89 -7.84 -5.77
CA HIS A 37 -6.64 -7.53 -6.48
C HIS A 37 -5.78 -8.80 -6.71
N THR A 38 -5.66 -9.67 -5.71
CA THR A 38 -4.92 -10.94 -5.82
C THR A 38 -5.56 -11.85 -6.86
N ILE A 39 -6.90 -12.00 -6.81
CA ILE A 39 -7.66 -12.82 -7.76
C ILE A 39 -7.47 -12.28 -9.20
N ARG A 40 -7.58 -10.96 -9.38
CA ARG A 40 -7.37 -10.31 -10.69
C ARG A 40 -5.96 -10.54 -11.23
N ALA A 41 -4.94 -10.39 -10.38
CA ALA A 41 -3.54 -10.59 -10.75
C ALA A 41 -3.29 -12.05 -11.15
N TYR A 42 -3.75 -12.99 -10.35
CA TYR A 42 -3.61 -14.43 -10.64
C TYR A 42 -4.38 -14.83 -11.89
N ARG A 43 -5.59 -14.33 -12.08
CA ARG A 43 -6.36 -14.53 -13.32
C ARG A 43 -5.55 -14.11 -14.54
N GLY A 44 -5.04 -12.89 -14.58
CA GLY A 44 -4.27 -12.37 -15.70
C GLY A 44 -3.00 -13.20 -15.99
N ASP A 45 -2.27 -13.60 -14.94
CA ASP A 45 -1.06 -14.40 -15.08
C ASP A 45 -1.33 -15.82 -15.55
N LEU A 46 -2.40 -16.44 -15.03
CA LEU A 46 -2.79 -17.82 -15.42
C LEU A 46 -3.44 -17.89 -16.79
N LEU A 47 -4.17 -16.86 -17.20
CA LEU A 47 -4.67 -16.76 -18.57
C LEU A 47 -3.53 -16.68 -19.60
N GLN A 48 -2.46 -15.96 -19.28
CA GLN A 48 -1.27 -15.93 -20.13
C GLN A 48 -0.57 -17.29 -20.18
N PHE A 49 -0.45 -17.96 -19.04
CA PHE A 49 0.12 -19.31 -18.97
C PHE A 49 -0.71 -20.31 -19.77
N ALA A 50 -2.04 -20.29 -19.61
CA ALA A 50 -2.94 -21.18 -20.35
C ALA A 50 -2.90 -20.93 -21.86
N ALA A 51 -2.79 -19.68 -22.30
CA ALA A 51 -2.62 -19.37 -23.72
C ALA A 51 -1.31 -19.92 -24.32
N HIS A 52 -0.30 -20.20 -23.48
CA HIS A 52 0.94 -20.85 -23.88
C HIS A 52 0.84 -22.39 -23.80
N HIS A 53 0.01 -22.91 -22.87
CA HIS A 53 -0.17 -24.35 -22.64
C HIS A 53 -1.57 -24.77 -23.08
N ASP A 54 -1.66 -25.36 -24.27
CA ASP A 54 -2.89 -25.84 -24.89
C ASP A 54 -3.29 -27.27 -24.45
N GLY A 55 -2.47 -27.94 -23.66
CA GLY A 55 -2.72 -29.25 -23.10
C GLY A 55 -3.68 -29.27 -21.92
N GLY A 56 -4.15 -30.47 -21.55
CA GLY A 56 -4.98 -30.70 -20.39
C GLY A 56 -4.23 -30.54 -19.07
N ILE A 57 -5.00 -30.57 -17.96
CA ILE A 57 -4.41 -30.50 -16.62
C ILE A 57 -3.45 -31.67 -16.35
N GLY A 58 -3.75 -32.86 -16.85
CA GLY A 58 -2.91 -34.05 -16.72
C GLY A 58 -1.57 -33.96 -17.46
N ASP A 59 -1.48 -33.11 -18.49
CA ASP A 59 -0.27 -32.86 -19.27
C ASP A 59 0.64 -31.83 -18.60
N LEU A 60 0.19 -31.21 -17.52
CA LEU A 60 0.89 -30.16 -16.81
C LEU A 60 2.08 -30.74 -16.03
N SER A 61 3.24 -30.72 -16.65
CA SER A 61 4.52 -31.18 -16.09
C SER A 61 5.52 -30.02 -15.98
N ALA A 62 6.74 -30.32 -15.53
CA ALA A 62 7.80 -29.32 -15.49
C ALA A 62 8.22 -28.79 -16.88
N VAL A 63 7.98 -29.57 -17.96
CA VAL A 63 8.38 -29.17 -19.31
C VAL A 63 7.62 -27.95 -19.83
N PRO A 64 6.27 -27.96 -19.92
CA PRO A 64 5.51 -26.78 -20.37
C PRO A 64 5.72 -25.58 -19.46
N VAL A 65 5.87 -25.76 -18.15
CA VAL A 65 6.15 -24.63 -17.24
C VAL A 65 7.52 -24.01 -17.51
N ARG A 66 8.57 -24.82 -17.79
CA ARG A 66 9.88 -24.29 -18.18
C ARG A 66 9.81 -23.54 -19.51
N ALA A 67 9.08 -24.07 -20.49
CA ALA A 67 8.88 -23.41 -21.78
C ALA A 67 8.24 -22.03 -21.61
N TYR A 68 7.16 -21.95 -20.83
CA TYR A 68 6.53 -20.68 -20.49
C TYR A 68 7.48 -19.69 -19.78
N LEU A 69 8.25 -20.17 -18.80
CA LEU A 69 9.20 -19.31 -18.09
C LEU A 69 10.33 -18.82 -18.99
N ALA A 70 10.72 -19.59 -20.01
CA ALA A 70 11.68 -19.20 -21.04
C ALA A 70 11.08 -18.12 -21.96
N GLU A 71 9.83 -18.25 -22.37
CA GLU A 71 9.12 -17.23 -23.18
C GLU A 71 9.09 -15.87 -22.50
N ILE A 72 8.81 -15.86 -21.19
CA ILE A 72 8.74 -14.61 -20.41
C ILE A 72 10.12 -14.14 -19.91
N ALA A 73 11.23 -14.72 -20.38
CA ALA A 73 12.59 -14.40 -19.88
C ALA A 73 12.99 -12.93 -20.03
N GLY A 74 12.46 -12.25 -21.05
CA GLY A 74 12.70 -10.81 -21.29
C GLY A 74 11.99 -9.86 -20.32
N LEU A 75 11.06 -10.35 -19.49
CA LEU A 75 10.36 -9.51 -18.52
C LEU A 75 11.24 -9.26 -17.27
N ALA A 76 10.94 -8.16 -16.57
CA ALA A 76 11.60 -7.84 -15.31
C ALA A 76 11.55 -9.01 -14.31
N PRO A 77 12.62 -9.27 -13.54
CA PRO A 77 12.70 -10.42 -12.62
C PRO A 77 11.57 -10.47 -11.61
N SER A 78 11.06 -9.31 -11.13
CA SER A 78 9.91 -9.21 -10.22
C SER A 78 8.61 -9.67 -10.89
N THR A 79 8.38 -9.29 -12.14
CA THR A 79 7.22 -9.72 -12.93
C THR A 79 7.26 -11.23 -13.19
N ARG A 80 8.41 -11.75 -13.58
CA ARG A 80 8.60 -13.19 -13.77
C ARG A 80 8.36 -13.98 -12.49
N LYS A 81 8.87 -13.49 -11.36
CA LYS A 81 8.65 -14.09 -10.03
C LYS A 81 7.16 -14.13 -9.69
N ARG A 82 6.41 -13.04 -9.94
CA ARG A 82 4.96 -12.98 -9.69
C ARG A 82 4.20 -13.99 -10.55
N LYS A 83 4.50 -14.05 -11.86
CA LYS A 83 3.89 -15.00 -12.80
C LYS A 83 4.17 -16.45 -12.42
N ARG A 84 5.42 -16.76 -12.09
CA ARG A 84 5.80 -18.08 -11.57
C ARG A 84 5.02 -18.41 -10.29
N ALA A 85 4.82 -17.46 -9.38
CA ALA A 85 4.08 -17.69 -8.15
C ALA A 85 2.59 -18.01 -8.40
N ALA A 86 1.95 -17.40 -9.40
CA ALA A 86 0.60 -17.72 -9.80
C ALA A 86 0.49 -19.16 -10.32
N VAL A 87 1.38 -19.56 -11.23
CA VAL A 87 1.46 -20.96 -11.74
C VAL A 87 1.72 -21.94 -10.60
N ALA A 88 2.66 -21.62 -9.68
CA ALA A 88 2.96 -22.46 -8.53
C ALA A 88 1.76 -22.63 -7.57
N SER A 89 0.96 -21.59 -7.41
CA SER A 89 -0.26 -21.64 -6.60
C SER A 89 -1.32 -22.52 -7.24
N PHE A 90 -1.49 -22.41 -8.55
CA PHE A 90 -2.39 -23.26 -9.33
C PHE A 90 -1.98 -24.72 -9.29
N CYS A 91 -0.70 -25.02 -9.52
CA CYS A 91 -0.19 -26.41 -9.46
C CYS A 91 -0.39 -27.04 -8.07
N ARG A 92 -0.13 -26.29 -6.98
CA ARG A 92 -0.40 -26.77 -5.61
C ARG A 92 -1.87 -27.03 -5.35
N TRP A 93 -2.75 -26.17 -5.90
CA TRP A 93 -4.19 -26.37 -5.85
C TRP A 93 -4.57 -27.64 -6.60
N ALA A 94 -4.06 -27.85 -7.81
CA ALA A 94 -4.36 -29.01 -8.64
C ALA A 94 -3.92 -30.34 -7.96
N VAL A 95 -2.77 -30.35 -7.25
CA VAL A 95 -2.36 -31.52 -6.46
C VAL A 95 -3.31 -31.77 -5.29
N ARG A 96 -3.73 -30.73 -4.57
CA ARG A 96 -4.70 -30.86 -3.45
C ARG A 96 -6.09 -31.37 -3.87
N HIS A 97 -6.42 -31.20 -5.13
CA HIS A 97 -7.71 -31.65 -5.72
C HIS A 97 -7.53 -32.92 -6.56
N ASP A 98 -6.43 -33.65 -6.39
CA ASP A 98 -6.13 -34.92 -7.07
C ASP A 98 -6.15 -34.83 -8.62
N LEU A 99 -5.99 -33.62 -9.15
CA LEU A 99 -5.88 -33.35 -10.58
C LEU A 99 -4.47 -33.58 -11.12
N LEU A 100 -3.48 -33.56 -10.24
CA LEU A 100 -2.07 -33.83 -10.50
C LEU A 100 -1.51 -34.76 -9.42
N VAL A 101 -0.75 -35.76 -9.85
CA VAL A 101 -0.06 -36.72 -8.93
C VAL A 101 1.08 -36.04 -8.17
N ALA A 102 1.81 -35.12 -8.80
CA ALA A 102 2.94 -34.42 -8.23
C ALA A 102 2.99 -32.97 -8.70
N ASN A 103 3.57 -32.10 -7.86
CA ASN A 103 3.69 -30.68 -8.20
C ASN A 103 4.83 -30.45 -9.21
N PRO A 104 4.52 -29.99 -10.44
CA PRO A 104 5.56 -29.71 -11.46
C PRO A 104 6.60 -28.70 -11.01
N MET A 105 6.21 -27.80 -10.08
CA MET A 105 7.07 -26.71 -9.61
C MET A 105 8.20 -27.16 -8.69
N ASP A 106 8.16 -28.38 -8.16
CA ASP A 106 9.21 -28.92 -7.30
C ASP A 106 10.51 -29.19 -8.08
N LYS A 107 10.39 -29.31 -9.42
CA LYS A 107 11.52 -29.47 -10.35
C LYS A 107 11.96 -28.15 -11.02
N ILE A 108 11.50 -26.99 -10.51
CA ILE A 108 11.74 -25.67 -11.12
C ILE A 108 12.25 -24.69 -10.07
N ASP A 109 13.45 -24.19 -10.28
CA ASP A 109 14.10 -23.25 -9.37
C ASP A 109 13.31 -21.95 -9.20
N ALA A 110 13.45 -21.35 -8.02
CA ALA A 110 12.89 -20.04 -7.73
C ALA A 110 13.64 -18.94 -8.49
N ILE A 111 12.89 -17.99 -9.03
CA ILE A 111 13.49 -16.81 -9.67
C ILE A 111 14.07 -15.90 -8.58
N ARG A 112 15.38 -15.72 -8.61
CA ARG A 112 16.08 -14.79 -7.73
C ARG A 112 15.86 -13.36 -8.22
N VAL A 113 15.31 -12.54 -7.36
CA VAL A 113 15.18 -11.09 -7.60
C VAL A 113 16.24 -10.41 -6.75
N PRO A 114 17.18 -9.67 -7.34
CA PRO A 114 18.12 -8.88 -6.57
C PRO A 114 17.36 -7.94 -5.63
N ARG A 115 17.69 -7.97 -4.36
CA ARG A 115 17.16 -6.99 -3.40
C ARG A 115 17.87 -5.67 -3.68
N GLY A 116 17.20 -4.76 -4.38
CA GLY A 116 17.63 -3.38 -4.41
C GLY A 116 17.61 -2.80 -2.99
N LEU A 117 18.61 -2.00 -2.65
CA LEU A 117 18.52 -1.21 -1.42
C LEU A 117 17.28 -0.33 -1.51
N PRO A 118 16.41 -0.28 -0.47
CA PRO A 118 15.36 0.71 -0.43
C PRO A 118 15.99 2.09 -0.61
N ARG A 119 15.56 2.82 -1.63
CA ARG A 119 15.93 4.24 -1.78
C ARG A 119 14.81 5.05 -1.15
N PRO A 120 14.91 5.46 0.12
CA PRO A 120 13.95 6.39 0.67
C PRO A 120 14.03 7.68 -0.15
N ALA A 121 12.89 8.28 -0.41
CA ALA A 121 12.89 9.63 -0.94
C ALA A 121 13.52 10.56 0.09
N ALA A 122 14.31 11.53 -0.35
CA ALA A 122 14.77 12.59 0.53
C ALA A 122 13.56 13.43 1.00
N ALA A 123 13.51 13.81 2.25
CA ALA A 123 12.43 14.66 2.79
C ALA A 123 12.23 15.93 1.95
N ALA A 124 13.32 16.55 1.51
CA ALA A 124 13.27 17.72 0.62
C ALA A 124 12.61 17.44 -0.74
N ASP A 125 12.67 16.22 -1.26
CA ASP A 125 11.97 15.84 -2.50
C ASP A 125 10.48 15.66 -2.24
N VAL A 126 10.10 15.05 -1.11
CA VAL A 126 8.70 14.96 -0.67
C VAL A 126 8.10 16.35 -0.52
N ASP A 127 8.77 17.24 0.20
CA ASP A 127 8.32 18.62 0.40
C ASP A 127 8.15 19.37 -0.93
N ARG A 128 9.07 19.18 -1.88
CA ARG A 128 9.01 19.78 -3.21
C ARG A 128 7.78 19.32 -3.98
N VAL A 129 7.50 18.02 -3.98
CA VAL A 129 6.31 17.47 -4.66
C VAL A 129 5.04 17.94 -3.97
N LEU A 130 4.98 17.86 -2.64
CA LEU A 130 3.83 18.34 -1.87
C LEU A 130 3.58 19.85 -2.07
N ALA A 131 4.63 20.67 -2.14
CA ALA A 131 4.52 22.09 -2.46
C ALA A 131 4.00 22.32 -3.89
N ALA A 132 4.44 21.53 -4.87
CA ALA A 132 4.03 21.65 -6.26
C ALA A 132 2.52 21.42 -6.47
N ILE A 133 1.87 20.63 -5.61
CA ILE A 133 0.41 20.41 -5.68
C ILE A 133 -0.36 21.72 -5.50
N CYS A 134 0.14 22.63 -4.64
CA CYS A 134 -0.55 23.87 -4.28
C CYS A 134 0.19 25.15 -4.70
N SER A 135 1.33 25.05 -5.39
CA SER A 135 2.36 26.09 -5.52
C SER A 135 2.00 27.34 -6.31
N ARG A 136 0.80 27.47 -6.85
CA ARG A 136 0.45 28.62 -7.69
C ARG A 136 -0.64 29.55 -7.13
N ARG A 137 -1.19 29.24 -5.94
CA ARG A 137 -2.32 30.03 -5.40
C ARG A 137 -2.30 30.09 -3.88
N PRO A 138 -2.81 31.17 -3.26
CA PRO A 138 -3.08 31.21 -1.83
C PRO A 138 -3.95 30.02 -1.41
N ARG A 139 -3.79 29.52 -0.18
CA ARG A 139 -4.55 28.33 0.30
C ARG A 139 -6.08 28.44 0.15
N LYS A 140 -6.62 29.64 0.20
CA LYS A 140 -8.06 29.90 0.01
C LYS A 140 -8.55 29.64 -1.42
N ASP A 141 -7.68 29.80 -2.41
CA ASP A 141 -8.03 29.71 -3.82
C ASP A 141 -7.52 28.41 -4.48
N VAL A 142 -6.94 27.49 -3.68
CA VAL A 142 -6.52 26.19 -4.20
C VAL A 142 -7.76 25.40 -4.65
N PRO A 143 -7.82 24.89 -5.89
CA PRO A 143 -8.91 24.05 -6.35
C PRO A 143 -9.11 22.85 -5.42
N LEU A 144 -10.35 22.44 -5.21
CA LEU A 144 -10.69 21.41 -4.23
C LEU A 144 -10.03 20.04 -4.54
N ASP A 145 -9.87 19.69 -5.83
CA ASP A 145 -9.15 18.49 -6.27
C ASP A 145 -7.67 18.53 -5.87
N ARG A 146 -7.02 19.69 -6.00
CA ARG A 146 -5.63 19.88 -5.57
C ARG A 146 -5.51 19.81 -4.04
N LEU A 147 -6.45 20.42 -3.34
CA LEU A 147 -6.46 20.33 -1.87
C LEU A 147 -6.66 18.89 -1.40
N ARG A 148 -7.60 18.15 -2.01
CA ARG A 148 -7.80 16.72 -1.77
C ARG A 148 -6.50 15.94 -1.98
N ASP A 149 -5.87 16.13 -3.14
CA ASP A 149 -4.66 15.40 -3.51
C ASP A 149 -3.51 15.74 -2.54
N ARG A 150 -3.37 17.01 -2.15
CA ARG A 150 -2.39 17.43 -1.16
C ARG A 150 -2.61 16.73 0.18
N VAL A 151 -3.83 16.73 0.70
CA VAL A 151 -4.16 16.07 1.97
C VAL A 151 -3.92 14.56 1.86
N LEU A 152 -4.34 13.93 0.76
CA LEU A 152 -4.16 12.49 0.54
C LEU A 152 -2.67 12.08 0.63
N PHE A 153 -1.80 12.76 -0.11
CA PHE A 153 -0.38 12.38 -0.15
C PHE A 153 0.35 12.75 1.15
N GLU A 154 -0.03 13.86 1.77
CA GLU A 154 0.51 14.24 3.07
C GLU A 154 0.05 13.27 4.17
N THR A 155 -1.21 12.77 4.13
CA THR A 155 -1.67 11.68 5.00
C THR A 155 -0.80 10.43 4.83
N ALA A 156 -0.50 10.03 3.59
CA ALA A 156 0.36 8.87 3.33
C ALA A 156 1.76 9.05 3.93
N TYR A 157 2.31 10.26 3.87
CA TYR A 157 3.61 10.60 4.42
C TYR A 157 3.59 10.67 5.95
N VAL A 158 2.72 11.49 6.53
CA VAL A 158 2.65 11.72 7.99
C VAL A 158 2.29 10.45 8.76
N CYS A 159 1.39 9.65 8.22
CA CYS A 159 0.95 8.39 8.85
C CYS A 159 1.81 7.18 8.48
N GLY A 160 2.78 7.32 7.60
CA GLY A 160 3.53 6.19 7.05
C GLY A 160 2.63 5.11 6.43
N ALA A 161 1.49 5.51 5.90
CA ALA A 161 0.48 4.60 5.37
C ALA A 161 0.75 4.24 3.90
N ARG A 162 0.25 3.08 3.46
CA ARG A 162 0.22 2.76 2.04
C ARG A 162 -0.82 3.65 1.35
N ALA A 163 -0.53 4.12 0.15
CA ALA A 163 -1.47 4.96 -0.61
C ALA A 163 -2.86 4.29 -0.77
N ALA A 164 -2.91 2.97 -0.97
CA ALA A 164 -4.18 2.23 -1.03
C ALA A 164 -4.94 2.23 0.31
N GLU A 165 -4.24 2.21 1.45
CA GLU A 165 -4.86 2.33 2.78
C GLU A 165 -5.45 3.74 2.96
N VAL A 166 -4.73 4.77 2.49
CA VAL A 166 -5.19 6.17 2.56
C VAL A 166 -6.39 6.40 1.63
N CYS A 167 -6.36 5.88 0.40
CA CYS A 167 -7.51 5.96 -0.52
C CYS A 167 -8.78 5.32 0.06
N GLY A 168 -8.62 4.32 0.93
CA GLY A 168 -9.71 3.61 1.60
C GLY A 168 -10.18 4.24 2.91
N LEU A 169 -9.66 5.40 3.33
CA LEU A 169 -10.10 6.07 4.56
C LEU A 169 -11.50 6.66 4.42
N TYR A 170 -12.23 6.60 5.51
CA TYR A 170 -13.52 7.23 5.69
C TYR A 170 -13.40 8.42 6.66
N VAL A 171 -14.34 9.36 6.60
CA VAL A 171 -14.39 10.49 7.55
C VAL A 171 -14.51 9.98 8.98
N GLU A 172 -15.22 8.87 9.18
CA GLU A 172 -15.44 8.21 10.47
C GLU A 172 -14.17 7.55 11.05
N ASP A 173 -13.12 7.44 10.25
CA ASP A 173 -11.81 6.98 10.73
C ASP A 173 -10.99 8.07 11.41
N LEU A 174 -11.42 9.32 11.29
CA LEU A 174 -10.76 10.47 11.87
C LEU A 174 -11.35 10.81 13.24
N ASP A 175 -10.48 11.07 14.20
CA ASP A 175 -10.81 11.79 15.40
C ASP A 175 -9.94 13.06 15.46
N LEU A 176 -10.58 14.21 15.41
CA LEU A 176 -9.89 15.50 15.39
C LEU A 176 -10.18 16.32 16.65
N ARG A 177 -10.49 15.66 17.78
CA ARG A 177 -10.62 16.36 19.07
C ARG A 177 -9.27 16.97 19.45
N PRO A 178 -9.26 18.20 19.96
CA PRO A 178 -8.02 18.85 20.37
C PRO A 178 -7.21 17.98 21.35
N ASP A 179 -5.91 17.91 21.13
CA ASP A 179 -4.92 17.17 21.93
C ASP A 179 -5.04 15.63 21.88
N ASP A 180 -5.94 15.09 21.04
CA ASP A 180 -6.09 13.64 20.82
C ASP A 180 -6.36 13.31 19.33
N GLU A 181 -5.87 14.16 18.44
CA GLU A 181 -6.07 13.98 17.00
C GLU A 181 -5.42 12.69 16.53
N HIS A 182 -6.22 11.83 15.90
CA HIS A 182 -5.73 10.55 15.37
C HIS A 182 -6.55 10.04 14.20
N VAL A 183 -6.00 9.08 13.46
CA VAL A 183 -6.65 8.37 12.36
C VAL A 183 -6.52 6.85 12.54
N ARG A 184 -7.60 6.13 12.27
CA ARG A 184 -7.62 4.67 12.20
C ARG A 184 -7.35 4.22 10.79
N ILE A 185 -6.27 3.47 10.58
CA ILE A 185 -5.86 3.00 9.26
C ILE A 185 -6.12 1.50 9.16
N HIS A 186 -6.91 1.13 8.16
CA HIS A 186 -7.27 -0.25 7.85
C HIS A 186 -6.21 -0.89 6.96
N GLY A 187 -5.50 -1.87 7.49
CA GLY A 187 -4.43 -2.58 6.82
C GLY A 187 -4.88 -3.90 6.18
N LYS A 188 -3.93 -4.57 5.54
CA LYS A 188 -4.17 -5.89 4.93
C LYS A 188 -4.55 -6.93 5.98
N GLY A 189 -5.54 -7.78 5.65
CA GLY A 189 -5.99 -8.87 6.54
C GLY A 189 -6.86 -8.41 7.71
N GLY A 190 -7.52 -7.24 7.58
CA GLY A 190 -8.43 -6.72 8.62
C GLY A 190 -7.71 -6.09 9.84
N THR A 191 -6.39 -5.89 9.75
CA THR A 191 -5.67 -5.20 10.82
C THR A 191 -6.03 -3.72 10.85
N VAL A 192 -6.25 -3.16 12.02
CA VAL A 192 -6.48 -1.73 12.22
C VAL A 192 -5.40 -1.18 13.14
N ARG A 193 -4.83 -0.03 12.77
CA ARG A 193 -3.89 0.70 13.61
C ARG A 193 -4.33 2.14 13.77
N THR A 194 -4.14 2.69 14.96
CA THR A 194 -4.36 4.10 15.25
C THR A 194 -3.04 4.85 15.12
N VAL A 195 -3.05 5.96 14.40
CA VAL A 195 -1.90 6.85 14.21
C VAL A 195 -2.26 8.23 14.75
N LEU A 196 -1.47 8.74 15.69
CA LEU A 196 -1.62 10.09 16.22
C LEU A 196 -1.20 11.11 15.17
N LEU A 197 -1.96 12.19 15.07
CA LEU A 197 -1.72 13.30 14.14
C LEU A 197 -1.13 14.47 14.95
N ASP A 198 0.16 14.41 15.22
CA ASP A 198 0.85 15.41 16.04
C ASP A 198 1.46 16.57 15.24
N ASP A 199 1.39 16.51 13.90
CA ASP A 199 1.70 17.66 13.03
C ASP A 199 0.51 18.62 12.95
N ARG A 200 0.62 19.73 13.68
CA ARG A 200 -0.44 20.77 13.72
C ARG A 200 -0.70 21.40 12.36
N GLY A 201 0.32 21.49 11.49
CA GLY A 201 0.17 22.04 10.13
C GLY A 201 -0.67 21.11 9.26
N TYR A 202 -0.43 19.82 9.34
CA TYR A 202 -1.21 18.80 8.66
C TYR A 202 -2.65 18.74 9.21
N VAL A 203 -2.85 18.76 10.52
CA VAL A 203 -4.19 18.77 11.13
C VAL A 203 -5.01 19.99 10.67
N ALA A 204 -4.38 21.17 10.62
CA ALA A 204 -5.03 22.38 10.11
C ALA A 204 -5.41 22.25 8.62
N LEU A 205 -4.55 21.64 7.81
CA LEU A 205 -4.81 21.38 6.39
C LEU A 205 -5.97 20.38 6.21
N LEU A 206 -6.00 19.32 7.02
CA LEU A 206 -7.06 18.31 7.02
C LEU A 206 -8.42 18.94 7.42
N ARG A 207 -8.45 19.75 8.48
CA ARG A 207 -9.65 20.50 8.89
C ARG A 207 -10.14 21.45 7.80
N LEU A 208 -9.23 22.16 7.13
CA LEU A 208 -9.57 23.02 5.99
C LEU A 208 -10.20 22.20 4.84
N TYR A 209 -9.64 21.05 4.52
CA TYR A 209 -10.20 20.17 3.50
C TYR A 209 -11.60 19.72 3.86
N LEU A 210 -11.83 19.21 5.07
CA LEU A 210 -13.15 18.77 5.54
C LEU A 210 -14.18 19.91 5.52
N ALA A 211 -13.79 21.10 5.94
CA ALA A 211 -14.67 22.27 5.88
C ALA A 211 -15.07 22.65 4.44
N ARG A 212 -14.16 22.46 3.48
CA ARG A 212 -14.41 22.80 2.07
C ARG A 212 -15.19 21.75 1.30
N VAL A 213 -15.07 20.47 1.67
CA VAL A 213 -15.84 19.39 1.00
C VAL A 213 -17.27 19.30 1.51
N GLY A 214 -17.53 19.72 2.74
CA GLY A 214 -18.88 19.85 3.32
C GLY A 214 -19.61 18.53 3.63
N TYR A 215 -18.99 17.37 3.46
CA TYR A 215 -19.57 16.09 3.87
C TYR A 215 -18.94 15.61 5.20
N ALA A 216 -19.80 15.04 6.05
CA ALA A 216 -19.41 14.59 7.39
C ALA A 216 -19.27 13.07 7.53
N ALA A 217 -19.53 12.31 6.45
CA ALA A 217 -19.52 10.84 6.46
C ALA A 217 -19.13 10.26 5.10
N GLY A 218 -18.68 9.01 5.12
CA GLY A 218 -18.33 8.25 3.91
C GLY A 218 -16.87 8.42 3.49
N PRO A 219 -16.50 8.07 2.24
CA PRO A 219 -15.11 8.12 1.79
C PRO A 219 -14.48 9.50 1.99
N LEU A 220 -13.33 9.54 2.66
CA LEU A 220 -12.59 10.78 2.94
C LEU A 220 -12.09 11.44 1.65
N PHE A 221 -11.57 10.62 0.73
CA PHE A 221 -11.07 11.08 -0.56
C PHE A 221 -11.94 10.52 -1.68
N ARG A 222 -12.86 11.34 -2.20
CA ARG A 222 -13.79 10.94 -3.25
C ARG A 222 -13.22 11.17 -4.64
N ALA A 223 -13.59 10.30 -5.58
CA ALA A 223 -13.18 10.43 -6.98
C ALA A 223 -13.72 11.71 -7.63
N SER A 224 -14.99 12.02 -7.36
CA SER A 224 -15.63 13.25 -7.81
C SER A 224 -15.48 14.39 -6.78
N ILE A 225 -15.12 15.57 -7.26
CA ILE A 225 -14.98 16.78 -6.45
C ILE A 225 -16.34 17.24 -5.89
N ASN A 226 -17.41 16.92 -6.59
CA ASN A 226 -18.79 17.32 -6.21
C ASN A 226 -19.35 16.50 -5.03
N GLY A 227 -18.50 15.68 -4.40
CA GLY A 227 -18.90 14.87 -3.25
C GLY A 227 -19.79 13.66 -3.59
N SER A 228 -20.20 13.51 -4.84
CA SER A 228 -20.85 12.30 -5.34
C SER A 228 -19.81 11.29 -5.84
N GLY A 229 -20.03 10.02 -5.58
CA GLY A 229 -19.16 8.94 -6.03
C GLY A 229 -18.39 8.22 -4.92
N GLY A 230 -17.77 7.11 -5.29
CA GLY A 230 -16.99 6.26 -4.41
C GLY A 230 -15.61 6.84 -4.07
N PRO A 231 -14.81 6.08 -3.31
CA PRO A 231 -13.46 6.48 -2.94
C PRO A 231 -12.58 6.66 -4.19
N LEU A 232 -11.59 7.56 -4.10
CA LEU A 232 -10.55 7.69 -5.11
C LEU A 232 -9.77 6.37 -5.20
N SER A 233 -9.65 5.80 -6.39
CA SER A 233 -8.91 4.55 -6.58
C SER A 233 -7.40 4.77 -6.41
N TYR A 234 -6.70 3.71 -6.02
CA TYR A 234 -5.23 3.72 -5.95
C TYR A 234 -4.61 4.10 -7.30
N ASP A 235 -5.13 3.56 -8.41
CA ASP A 235 -4.57 3.83 -9.74
C ASP A 235 -4.72 5.32 -10.11
N ALA A 236 -5.86 5.93 -9.76
CA ALA A 236 -6.06 7.37 -9.97
C ALA A 236 -5.14 8.21 -9.07
N ALA A 237 -4.93 7.82 -7.82
CA ALA A 237 -3.98 8.48 -6.92
C ALA A 237 -2.54 8.35 -7.44
N HIS A 238 -2.14 7.15 -7.89
CA HIS A 238 -0.81 6.89 -8.44
C HIS A 238 -0.52 7.75 -9.68
N HIS A 239 -1.44 7.78 -10.64
CA HIS A 239 -1.30 8.61 -11.84
C HIS A 239 -1.17 10.11 -11.51
N ARG A 240 -1.96 10.60 -10.54
CA ARG A 240 -1.86 11.99 -10.07
C ARG A 240 -0.51 12.28 -9.42
N TRP A 241 -0.01 11.34 -8.60
CA TRP A 241 1.29 11.45 -7.96
C TRP A 241 2.42 11.56 -8.98
N GLU A 242 2.42 10.72 -10.02
CA GLU A 242 3.39 10.78 -11.11
C GLU A 242 3.38 12.15 -11.81
N GLY A 243 2.19 12.71 -12.07
CA GLY A 243 2.05 14.05 -12.64
C GLY A 243 2.64 15.15 -11.75
N TYR A 244 2.46 15.06 -10.43
CA TYR A 244 3.04 16.01 -9.48
C TYR A 244 4.55 15.87 -9.35
N CYS A 245 5.07 14.65 -9.35
CA CYS A 245 6.51 14.38 -9.37
C CYS A 245 7.15 14.97 -10.63
N THR A 246 6.54 14.76 -11.79
CA THR A 246 7.00 15.35 -13.05
C THR A 246 7.01 16.87 -12.99
N ALA A 247 5.94 17.49 -12.48
CA ALA A 247 5.84 18.94 -12.34
C ALA A 247 6.87 19.53 -11.34
N ALA A 248 7.28 18.74 -10.34
CA ALA A 248 8.30 19.11 -9.37
C ALA A 248 9.73 18.80 -9.81
N GLY A 249 9.92 18.14 -10.96
CA GLY A 249 11.23 17.65 -11.42
C GLY A 249 11.83 16.57 -10.49
N VAL A 250 10.98 15.74 -9.88
CA VAL A 250 11.38 14.67 -8.96
C VAL A 250 10.98 13.31 -9.52
N VAL A 251 11.83 12.32 -9.37
CA VAL A 251 11.53 10.92 -9.71
C VAL A 251 11.27 10.16 -8.41
N MET A 252 10.00 9.91 -8.10
CA MET A 252 9.60 9.27 -6.85
C MET A 252 8.34 8.42 -7.06
N ASP A 253 8.40 7.14 -6.61
CA ASP A 253 7.22 6.29 -6.52
C ASP A 253 6.40 6.64 -5.27
N ILE A 254 5.08 6.51 -5.35
CA ILE A 254 4.15 6.82 -4.24
C ILE A 254 4.45 5.97 -2.98
N HIS A 255 5.00 4.76 -3.12
CA HIS A 255 5.41 3.93 -1.99
C HIS A 255 6.61 4.50 -1.23
N GLN A 256 7.42 5.36 -1.86
CA GLN A 256 8.56 6.00 -1.22
C GLN A 256 8.15 7.01 -0.14
N LEU A 257 6.91 7.53 -0.17
CA LEU A 257 6.37 8.35 0.92
C LEU A 257 6.41 7.62 2.26
N ARG A 258 5.96 6.36 2.27
CA ARG A 258 6.03 5.50 3.47
C ARG A 258 7.47 5.19 3.89
N HIS A 259 8.37 5.00 2.93
CA HIS A 259 9.79 4.76 3.22
C HIS A 259 10.46 6.01 3.77
N ALA A 260 10.14 7.20 3.26
CA ALA A 260 10.63 8.47 3.75
C ALA A 260 10.21 8.68 5.22
N HIS A 261 8.93 8.51 5.55
CA HIS A 261 8.44 8.54 6.93
C HIS A 261 9.19 7.58 7.86
N ALA A 262 9.37 6.31 7.45
CA ALA A 262 10.09 5.32 8.25
C ALA A 262 11.57 5.70 8.49
N THR A 263 12.20 6.35 7.51
CA THR A 263 13.58 6.84 7.62
C THR A 263 13.66 8.01 8.60
N GLU A 264 12.72 8.94 8.53
CA GLU A 264 12.65 10.10 9.41
C GLU A 264 12.42 9.68 10.88
N LEU A 265 11.52 8.73 11.12
CA LEU A 265 11.34 8.13 12.46
C LEU A 265 12.62 7.48 12.98
N LYS A 266 13.37 6.80 12.12
CA LYS A 266 14.63 6.19 12.49
C LYS A 266 15.69 7.23 12.84
N MET A 267 15.77 8.31 12.10
CA MET A 267 16.72 9.41 12.35
C MET A 267 16.37 10.19 13.61
N SER A 268 15.10 10.29 13.97
CA SER A 268 14.63 10.91 15.23
C SER A 268 14.81 10.02 16.46
N GLY A 269 15.47 8.86 16.34
CA GLY A 269 15.76 7.96 17.46
C GLY A 269 14.59 7.07 17.90
N VAL A 270 13.48 7.07 17.15
CA VAL A 270 12.33 6.20 17.41
C VAL A 270 12.62 4.82 16.82
N ALA A 271 12.67 3.78 17.65
CA ALA A 271 12.94 2.41 17.21
C ALA A 271 11.91 1.92 16.20
N SER A 272 12.37 1.53 15.00
CA SER A 272 11.54 1.29 13.82
C SER A 272 10.77 -0.05 13.80
N ALA A 273 10.94 -0.91 14.79
CA ALA A 273 10.56 -2.33 14.62
C ALA A 273 9.23 -2.76 15.25
N ALA A 274 8.66 -2.00 16.16
CA ALA A 274 7.54 -2.53 16.94
C ALA A 274 6.33 -1.60 17.06
N SER A 275 6.26 -0.53 16.31
CA SER A 275 5.46 0.57 16.80
C SER A 275 4.65 1.35 15.80
N PHE A 276 3.85 0.64 15.05
CA PHE A 276 2.65 1.26 14.52
C PHE A 276 1.48 1.20 15.54
N GLY A 277 1.76 0.94 16.83
CA GLY A 277 0.76 0.69 17.85
C GLY A 277 0.81 1.53 19.13
N SER A 278 1.85 2.29 19.43
CA SER A 278 1.85 3.06 20.70
C SER A 278 2.81 4.26 20.69
N TRP A 279 2.43 5.31 20.01
CA TRP A 279 3.15 6.59 20.09
C TRP A 279 2.98 7.29 21.46
N ARG A 280 1.86 7.04 22.12
CA ARG A 280 1.52 7.70 23.40
C ARG A 280 2.47 7.36 24.56
N GLU A 281 3.02 6.16 24.61
CA GLU A 281 3.87 5.74 25.74
C GLU A 281 5.29 6.32 25.68
N ARG A 282 5.78 6.74 24.51
CA ARG A 282 7.18 7.12 24.33
C ARG A 282 7.47 8.61 24.44
N ARG A 283 6.49 9.48 24.24
CA ARG A 283 6.67 10.93 24.49
C ARG A 283 6.53 11.30 25.98
N GLY A 284 5.79 10.52 26.76
CA GLY A 284 5.70 10.69 28.22
C GLY A 284 7.03 10.45 28.95
N ALA A 285 7.84 9.51 28.45
CA ALA A 285 9.12 9.18 29.06
C ALA A 285 10.24 10.19 28.73
N GLY A 286 10.17 10.83 27.55
CA GLY A 286 11.18 11.82 27.14
C GLY A 286 11.05 13.18 27.82
N LEU A 287 9.84 13.57 28.22
CA LEU A 287 9.59 14.86 28.89
C LEU A 287 9.79 14.80 30.41
N GLN A 288 9.77 13.62 31.03
CA GLN A 288 10.09 13.47 32.46
C GLN A 288 11.60 13.39 32.73
N GLY A 289 12.43 13.00 31.75
CA GLY A 289 13.87 12.93 31.89
C GLY A 289 14.60 14.29 31.87
N GLN A 290 13.97 15.37 31.42
CA GLN A 290 14.58 16.70 31.36
C GLN A 290 14.21 17.63 32.53
N ARG A 291 13.33 17.22 33.45
CA ARG A 291 12.95 18.01 34.62
C ARG A 291 13.70 17.65 35.92
N GLY A 292 14.63 16.68 35.88
CA GLY A 292 15.34 16.17 37.04
C GLY A 292 16.81 16.57 37.19
N ALA A 293 17.37 17.40 36.30
CA ALA A 293 18.77 17.81 36.37
C ALA A 293 18.92 19.34 36.50
N GLY A 294 18.38 19.89 37.56
CA GLY A 294 18.55 21.33 37.83
C GLY A 294 18.07 21.69 39.21
N GLY A 295 18.90 21.47 40.22
CA GLY A 295 18.59 21.97 41.56
C GLY A 295 19.22 21.21 42.70
N GLU A 296 20.53 21.26 42.80
CA GLU A 296 21.24 21.16 44.11
C GLU A 296 22.63 21.75 43.96
N GLY A 297 22.82 22.88 44.53
CA GLY A 297 24.12 23.51 44.62
C GLY A 297 24.06 24.95 45.05
N ALA A 298 23.92 25.18 46.35
CA ALA A 298 24.61 26.26 47.05
C ALA A 298 23.97 26.48 48.42
N GLY A 299 24.67 26.09 49.46
CA GLY A 299 24.41 26.39 50.85
C GLY A 299 25.69 26.35 51.65
N ALA A 300 26.58 27.29 51.37
CA ALA A 300 27.75 27.45 52.21
C ALA A 300 27.39 28.23 53.47
N GLY A 301 27.35 27.58 54.62
CA GLY A 301 27.32 28.21 55.93
C GLY A 301 28.70 28.63 56.38
N ARG A 302 28.88 29.88 56.58
CA ARG A 302 30.00 30.43 57.41
C ARG A 302 29.57 30.38 58.83
N HIS A 303 30.48 29.98 59.73
CA HIS A 303 30.56 30.56 61.04
C HIS A 303 32.03 30.67 61.45
N ALA A 304 32.40 31.93 61.72
CA ALA A 304 33.56 32.29 62.43
C ALA A 304 33.25 32.38 63.92
N ALA A 305 34.18 32.08 64.74
CA ALA A 305 34.69 32.81 65.86
C ALA A 305 35.81 31.99 66.49
#